data_65997257785fe311c1477568a0f0ff2f
#
_entry.id   65997257785fe311c1477568a0f0ff2f
#
_cell.length_a   1.000
_cell.length_b   1.000
_cell.length_c   1.000
_cell.angle_alpha   90.00
_cell.angle_beta   90.00
_cell.angle_gamma   90.00
#
_symmetry.space_group_name_H-M   'P 1'
#
loop_
_entity.id
_entity.type
_entity.pdbx_description
1 polymer ?
#
loop_
_entity_poly.entity_id
_entity_poly.type
_entity_poly.pdbx_seq_one_letter_code
_entity_poly.pdbx_strand_id
1 'polypeptide(L)'
;LEEDKDKAYYDIYFLIFMKRGTYLMKPIKLPKEQRDLITENIRSYFEAERGETIGHLAADNLLEFFLKELGPAIYNGALSDCRTLAVQRMQSLEEDIYALEWKKR
;
A
#
# COMPACT_ATOMS: atom_id res chain seq x y z
N LEU A 1 -10.34 17.45 -14.46
CA LEU A 1 -9.42 16.38 -14.84
C LEU A 1 -9.80 15.11 -14.11
N GLU A 2 -9.73 13.97 -14.77
CA GLU A 2 -10.13 12.67 -14.23
C GLU A 2 -9.38 12.30 -12.95
N GLU A 3 -8.09 12.62 -12.90
CA GLU A 3 -7.24 12.35 -11.76
C GLU A 3 -7.70 13.08 -10.50
N ASP A 4 -8.11 14.34 -10.63
CA ASP A 4 -8.61 15.15 -9.53
C ASP A 4 -9.97 14.65 -9.04
N LYS A 5 -10.83 14.17 -9.94
CA LYS A 5 -12.12 13.61 -9.58
C LYS A 5 -11.98 12.33 -8.78
N ASP A 6 -11.07 11.44 -9.18
CA ASP A 6 -10.80 10.19 -8.47
C ASP A 6 -10.26 10.48 -7.07
N LYS A 7 -9.33 11.41 -6.96
CA LYS A 7 -8.77 11.80 -5.67
C LYS A 7 -9.84 12.37 -4.74
N ALA A 8 -10.70 13.25 -5.25
CA ALA A 8 -11.78 13.85 -4.47
C ALA A 8 -12.76 12.78 -3.98
N TYR A 9 -13.09 11.82 -4.83
CA TYR A 9 -13.98 10.72 -4.49
C TYR A 9 -13.43 9.89 -3.33
N TYR A 10 -12.18 9.47 -3.40
CA TYR A 10 -11.54 8.66 -2.37
C TYR A 10 -11.33 9.46 -1.07
N ASP A 11 -11.02 10.73 -1.16
CA ASP A 11 -10.86 11.58 0.02
C ASP A 11 -12.17 11.74 0.77
N ILE A 12 -13.28 11.92 0.06
CA ILE A 12 -14.62 11.98 0.66
C ILE A 12 -14.97 10.66 1.33
N TYR A 13 -14.70 9.55 0.65
CA TYR A 13 -14.94 8.21 1.18
C TYR A 13 -14.14 7.97 2.46
N PHE A 14 -12.88 8.33 2.44
CA PHE A 14 -12.00 8.22 3.60
C PHE A 14 -12.52 9.02 4.79
N LEU A 15 -12.95 10.27 4.55
CA LEU A 15 -13.50 11.14 5.60
C LEU A 15 -14.79 10.59 6.20
N ILE A 16 -15.66 10.02 5.36
CA ILE A 16 -16.91 9.41 5.85
C ILE A 16 -16.60 8.25 6.78
N PHE A 17 -15.66 7.40 6.41
CA PHE A 17 -15.28 6.25 7.22
C PHE A 17 -14.53 6.66 8.48
N MET A 18 -13.72 7.70 8.44
CA MET A 18 -13.08 8.26 9.63
C MET A 18 -14.10 8.71 10.68
N LYS A 19 -15.15 9.38 10.25
CA LYS A 19 -16.22 9.85 11.15
C LYS A 19 -16.92 8.70 11.86
N ARG A 20 -16.95 7.53 11.26
CA ARG A 20 -17.57 6.33 11.82
C ARG A 20 -16.60 5.49 12.66
N GLY A 21 -15.36 5.96 12.82
CA GLY A 21 -14.33 5.20 13.50
C GLY A 21 -13.83 4.01 12.71
N THR A 22 -14.13 3.97 11.43
CA THR A 22 -13.73 2.89 10.52
C THR A 22 -12.86 3.47 9.40
N TYR A 23 -11.76 2.81 9.11
CA TYR A 23 -10.85 3.21 8.04
C TYR A 23 -10.99 2.27 6.85
N LEU A 24 -11.13 2.84 5.66
CA LEU A 24 -11.09 2.08 4.41
C LEU A 24 -9.77 2.36 3.69
N MET A 25 -9.11 1.29 3.29
CA MET A 25 -7.94 1.40 2.45
C MET A 25 -8.34 1.94 1.07
N LYS A 26 -7.63 2.96 0.60
CA LYS A 26 -7.80 3.43 -0.77
C LYS A 26 -7.27 2.36 -1.73
N PRO A 27 -7.90 2.20 -2.92
CA PRO A 27 -7.34 1.33 -3.94
C PRO A 27 -5.91 1.70 -4.25
N ILE A 28 -5.06 0.70 -4.43
CA ILE A 28 -3.66 0.92 -4.76
C ILE A 28 -3.59 1.44 -6.19
N LYS A 29 -3.04 2.64 -6.35
CA LYS A 29 -2.77 3.22 -7.67
C LYS A 29 -1.27 3.30 -7.88
N LEU A 30 -0.82 2.69 -8.95
CA LEU A 30 0.59 2.76 -9.35
C LEU A 30 0.80 3.95 -10.27
N PRO A 31 1.90 4.71 -10.13
CA PRO A 31 2.29 5.68 -11.13
C PRO A 31 2.41 5.02 -12.51
N LYS A 32 2.11 5.78 -13.54
CA LYS A 32 2.07 5.24 -14.91
C LYS A 32 3.36 4.53 -15.30
N GLU A 33 4.51 5.12 -14.98
CA GLU A 33 5.81 4.55 -15.31
C GLU A 33 6.04 3.19 -14.63
N GLN A 34 5.68 3.08 -13.37
CA GLN A 34 5.77 1.82 -12.65
C GLN A 34 4.80 0.79 -13.20
N ARG A 35 3.59 1.22 -13.51
CA ARG A 35 2.58 0.35 -14.11
C ARG A 35 3.04 -0.21 -15.43
N ASP A 36 3.59 0.64 -16.30
CA ASP A 36 4.09 0.22 -17.61
C ASP A 36 5.25 -0.77 -17.46
N LEU A 37 6.15 -0.54 -16.52
CA LEU A 37 7.27 -1.45 -16.26
C LEU A 37 6.77 -2.81 -15.78
N ILE A 38 5.82 -2.83 -14.87
CA ILE A 38 5.27 -4.07 -14.33
C ILE A 38 4.53 -4.85 -15.41
N THR A 39 3.73 -4.18 -16.25
CA THR A 39 3.03 -4.85 -17.34
C THR A 39 3.99 -5.45 -18.35
N GLU A 40 5.08 -4.76 -18.68
CA GLU A 40 6.11 -5.32 -19.55
C GLU A 40 6.81 -6.53 -18.90
N ASN A 41 7.07 -6.46 -17.61
CA ASN A 41 7.65 -7.58 -16.88
C ASN A 41 6.71 -8.79 -16.84
N ILE A 42 5.42 -8.56 -16.71
CA ILE A 42 4.41 -9.63 -16.79
C ILE A 42 4.44 -10.28 -18.18
N ARG A 43 4.50 -9.48 -19.23
CA ARG A 43 4.57 -9.99 -20.60
C ARG A 43 5.84 -10.82 -20.83
N SER A 44 6.95 -10.32 -20.37
CA SER A 44 8.25 -11.02 -20.45
C SER A 44 8.23 -12.36 -19.70
N TYR A 45 7.60 -12.38 -18.55
CA TYR A 45 7.43 -13.61 -17.78
C TYR A 45 6.66 -14.68 -18.55
N PHE A 46 5.51 -14.31 -19.14
CA PHE A 46 4.71 -15.24 -19.92
C PHE A 46 5.46 -15.78 -21.13
N GLU A 47 6.22 -14.93 -21.82
CA GLU A 47 7.01 -15.34 -22.96
C GLU A 47 8.15 -16.30 -22.53
N ALA A 48 8.87 -15.97 -21.47
CA ALA A 48 10.00 -16.77 -21.00
C ALA A 48 9.58 -18.10 -20.40
N GLU A 49 8.52 -18.11 -19.58
CA GLU A 49 8.13 -19.29 -18.80
C GLU A 49 7.12 -20.17 -19.51
N ARG A 50 6.27 -19.60 -20.36
CA ARG A 50 5.19 -20.33 -21.00
C ARG A 50 5.24 -20.30 -22.53
N GLY A 51 6.14 -19.52 -23.10
CA GLY A 51 6.20 -19.36 -24.55
C GLY A 51 4.98 -18.67 -25.13
N GLU A 52 4.21 -17.95 -24.30
CA GLU A 52 3.00 -17.27 -24.70
C GLU A 52 3.26 -15.79 -24.87
N THR A 53 2.77 -15.21 -25.96
CA THR A 53 2.79 -13.77 -26.18
C THR A 53 1.45 -13.20 -25.79
N ILE A 54 1.42 -12.41 -24.70
CA ILE A 54 0.20 -11.71 -24.30
C ILE A 54 0.30 -10.24 -24.66
N GLY A 55 -0.85 -9.63 -25.01
CA GLY A 55 -0.88 -8.21 -25.33
C GLY A 55 -0.87 -7.31 -24.10
N HIS A 56 -0.76 -6.02 -24.34
CA HIS A 56 -0.78 -5.01 -23.27
C HIS A 56 -2.06 -5.04 -22.45
N LEU A 57 -3.20 -5.22 -23.11
CA LEU A 57 -4.49 -5.24 -22.42
C LEU A 57 -4.58 -6.44 -21.47
N ALA A 58 -4.15 -7.60 -21.91
CA ALA A 58 -4.16 -8.81 -21.09
C ALA A 58 -3.22 -8.65 -19.89
N ALA A 59 -2.04 -8.09 -20.10
CA ALA A 59 -1.08 -7.84 -19.01
C ALA A 59 -1.63 -6.81 -18.02
N ASP A 60 -2.28 -5.78 -18.52
CA ASP A 60 -2.88 -4.74 -17.68
C ASP A 60 -4.03 -5.30 -16.83
N ASN A 61 -4.88 -6.11 -17.42
CA ASN A 61 -5.96 -6.78 -16.70
C ASN A 61 -5.44 -7.73 -15.63
N LEU A 62 -4.35 -8.42 -15.92
CA LEU A 62 -3.71 -9.32 -14.96
C LEU A 62 -3.11 -8.53 -13.79
N LEU A 63 -2.50 -7.38 -14.07
CA LEU A 63 -2.01 -6.48 -13.02
C LEU A 63 -3.16 -6.00 -12.12
N GLU A 64 -4.29 -5.59 -12.70
CA GLU A 64 -5.47 -5.20 -11.93
C GLU A 64 -5.96 -6.33 -11.03
N PHE A 65 -5.98 -7.54 -11.55
CA PHE A 65 -6.35 -8.71 -10.77
C PHE A 65 -5.40 -8.90 -9.57
N PHE A 66 -4.09 -8.81 -9.79
CA PHE A 66 -3.11 -8.94 -8.72
C PHE A 66 -3.25 -7.83 -7.68
N LEU A 67 -3.45 -6.60 -8.11
CA LEU A 67 -3.62 -5.48 -7.18
C LEU A 67 -4.86 -5.68 -6.30
N LYS A 68 -5.91 -6.21 -6.86
CA LYS A 68 -7.15 -6.47 -6.12
C LYS A 68 -6.99 -7.64 -5.15
N GLU A 69 -6.38 -8.72 -5.60
CA GLU A 69 -6.30 -9.96 -4.80
C GLU A 69 -5.12 -9.96 -3.82
N LEU A 70 -3.97 -9.47 -4.25
CA LEU A 70 -2.74 -9.50 -3.45
C LEU A 70 -2.46 -8.17 -2.75
N GLY A 71 -2.94 -7.07 -3.31
CA GLY A 71 -2.64 -5.74 -2.80
C GLY A 71 -2.98 -5.57 -1.33
N PRO A 72 -4.19 -5.91 -0.89
CA PRO A 72 -4.55 -5.77 0.52
C PRO A 72 -3.65 -6.58 1.46
N ALA A 73 -3.30 -7.80 1.08
CA ALA A 73 -2.44 -8.66 1.89
C ALA A 73 -1.03 -8.08 2.03
N ILE A 74 -0.46 -7.60 0.91
CA ILE A 74 0.87 -6.99 0.91
C ILE A 74 0.86 -5.69 1.72
N TYR A 75 -0.15 -4.85 1.50
CA TYR A 75 -0.30 -3.58 2.19
C TYR A 75 -0.45 -3.79 3.70
N ASN A 76 -1.29 -4.74 4.12
CA ASN A 76 -1.50 -5.04 5.52
C ASN A 76 -0.25 -5.63 6.17
N GLY A 77 0.52 -6.42 5.42
CA GLY A 77 1.81 -6.92 5.89
C GLY A 77 2.80 -5.78 6.16
N ALA A 78 2.87 -4.82 5.24
CA ALA A 78 3.71 -3.64 5.41
C ALA A 78 3.27 -2.80 6.62
N LEU A 79 1.97 -2.62 6.82
CA LEU A 79 1.44 -1.91 7.99
C LEU A 79 1.77 -2.63 9.29
N SER A 80 1.73 -3.96 9.29
CA SER A 80 2.10 -4.75 10.46
C SER A 80 3.56 -4.52 10.84
N ASP A 81 4.45 -4.46 9.85
CA ASP A 81 5.86 -4.16 10.08
C ASP A 81 6.05 -2.74 10.62
N CYS A 82 5.33 -1.77 10.06
CA CYS A 82 5.35 -0.39 10.56
C CYS A 82 4.87 -0.30 12.00
N ARG A 83 3.82 -1.03 12.34
CA ARG A 83 3.29 -1.08 13.70
C ARG A 83 4.32 -1.64 14.69
N THR A 84 5.00 -2.70 14.32
CA THR A 84 6.05 -3.29 15.14
C THR A 84 7.15 -2.26 15.41
N LEU A 85 7.60 -1.55 14.38
CA LEU A 85 8.61 -0.50 14.52
C LEU A 85 8.11 0.63 15.44
N ALA A 86 6.87 1.07 15.26
CA ALA A 86 6.27 2.13 16.06
C ALA A 86 6.24 1.75 17.55
N VAL A 87 5.82 0.53 17.85
CA VAL A 87 5.78 0.02 19.24
C VAL A 87 7.17 0.01 19.84
N GLN A 88 8.17 -0.47 19.12
CA GLN A 88 9.56 -0.49 19.59
C GLN A 88 10.08 0.91 19.86
N ARG A 89 9.79 1.87 18.99
CA ARG A 89 10.23 3.26 19.15
C ARG A 89 9.53 3.94 20.34
N MET A 90 8.26 3.63 20.55
CA MET A 90 7.52 4.14 21.68
C MET A 90 8.06 3.60 23.00
N GLN A 91 8.42 2.33 23.04
CA GLN A 91 9.07 1.74 24.22
C GLN A 91 10.41 2.40 24.52
N SER A 92 11.22 2.64 23.50
CA SER A 92 12.50 3.35 23.66
C SER A 92 12.28 4.76 24.19
N LEU A 93 11.28 5.46 23.68
CA LEU A 93 10.94 6.81 24.15
C LEU A 93 10.50 6.79 25.61
N GLU A 94 9.68 5.82 25.99
CA GLU A 94 9.25 5.66 27.38
C GLU A 94 10.44 5.44 28.31
N GLU A 95 11.37 4.58 27.94
CA GLU A 95 12.59 4.34 28.69
C GLU A 95 13.41 5.62 28.83
N ASP A 96 13.55 6.40 27.76
CA ASP A 96 14.27 7.68 27.78
C ASP A 96 13.62 8.68 28.72
N ILE A 97 12.30 8.71 28.76
CA ILE A 97 11.56 9.58 29.69
C ILE A 97 11.78 9.15 31.14
N TYR A 98 11.73 7.85 31.40
CA TYR A 98 12.04 7.35 32.75
C TYR A 98 13.47 7.71 33.19
N ALA A 99 14.43 7.71 32.28
CA ALA A 99 15.79 8.08 32.57
C ALA A 99 15.93 9.56 32.98
N LEU A 100 14.96 10.40 32.60
CA LEU A 100 14.94 11.81 33.01
C LEU A 100 14.27 12.04 34.35
N GLU A 101 13.72 11.01 34.96
CA GLU A 101 13.00 11.14 36.22
C GLU A 101 13.90 11.68 37.31
N TRP A 102 13.44 12.72 38.00
CA TRP A 102 14.20 13.32 39.12
C TRP A 102 14.03 12.46 40.35
N LYS A 103 15.08 11.80 40.73
CA LYS A 103 15.07 10.98 41.96
C LYS A 103 15.56 11.79 43.16
N LYS A 104 14.68 11.96 44.11
CA LYS A 104 15.02 12.61 45.36
C LYS A 104 15.87 11.65 46.21
N ARG A 105 17.05 12.10 46.64
CA ARG A 105 17.88 11.33 47.53
C ARG A 105 17.48 11.53 48.97
#